data_11fdc68fee52eb43e0fc5cd5eb4a80fe
#
_entry.id   11fdc68fee52eb43e0fc5cd5eb4a80fe
#
_cell.length_a   1.000
_cell.length_b   1.000
_cell.length_c   1.000
_cell.angle_alpha   90.00
_cell.angle_beta   90.00
_cell.angle_gamma   90.00
#
_symmetry.space_group_name_H-M   'P 1'
#
loop_
_entity.id
_entity.type
_entity.pdbx_description
1 polymer ?
#
loop_
_entity_poly.entity_id
_entity_poly.type
_entity_poly.pdbx_seq_one_letter_code
_entity_poly.pdbx_strand_id
1 'polypeptide(L)'
;GQMFYQYDPNLEGRAEKATEWRPYKDNIKGLFQTGNTQTHSVAITGNSDRSSIRASITYSKNEWILPNSGYERIGASVSAHQQVSRKLKTQFKASYTYRNVENTPSLTYNSNSIPYFLIFMNPNFDLNWFKPMWYKGQENIKQIRPFSSYLPNPYVLLYEAENPSRKHSVTATGSATLQITRKLDLMVRSGVQLTAQQQEQHRPWD
;
A
#
# COMPACT_ATOMS: atom_id res chain seq x y z
N GLY A 1 -38.59 20.23 1.84
CA GLY A 1 -37.32 20.30 1.17
C GLY A 1 -37.46 20.68 -0.31
N GLN A 2 -36.40 21.12 -0.94
CA GLN A 2 -36.40 21.41 -2.39
C GLN A 2 -36.41 20.11 -3.17
N MET A 3 -37.14 20.08 -4.27
CA MET A 3 -37.28 18.93 -5.15
C MET A 3 -36.40 19.07 -6.39
N PHE A 4 -35.66 18.01 -6.72
CA PHE A 4 -34.75 17.99 -7.86
C PHE A 4 -34.90 16.70 -8.66
N TYR A 5 -34.63 16.78 -9.96
CA TYR A 5 -34.47 15.60 -10.80
C TYR A 5 -33.04 15.07 -10.60
N GLN A 6 -32.93 14.07 -9.77
CA GLN A 6 -31.64 13.44 -9.42
C GLN A 6 -31.31 12.28 -10.39
N TYR A 7 -30.21 11.60 -10.15
CA TYR A 7 -29.85 10.39 -10.89
C TYR A 7 -30.76 9.23 -10.45
N ASP A 8 -31.22 8.44 -11.41
CA ASP A 8 -31.93 7.18 -11.18
C ASP A 8 -31.06 6.01 -11.67
N PRO A 9 -30.60 5.11 -10.78
CA PRO A 9 -29.76 3.98 -11.16
C PRO A 9 -30.48 2.96 -12.05
N ASN A 10 -31.83 2.90 -12.03
CA ASN A 10 -32.58 1.99 -12.88
C ASN A 10 -32.66 2.47 -14.33
N LEU A 11 -32.64 3.79 -14.52
CA LEU A 11 -32.64 4.44 -15.82
C LEU A 11 -31.24 4.76 -16.31
N GLU A 12 -30.22 4.53 -15.44
CA GLU A 12 -28.83 4.95 -15.67
C GLU A 12 -28.70 6.41 -16.14
N GLY A 13 -29.58 7.27 -15.60
CA GLY A 13 -29.71 8.63 -16.05
C GLY A 13 -30.55 9.52 -15.14
N ARG A 14 -31.06 10.61 -15.69
CA ARG A 14 -31.92 11.53 -14.94
C ARG A 14 -33.27 10.87 -14.63
N ALA A 15 -33.69 10.96 -13.37
CA ALA A 15 -35.01 10.47 -12.94
C ALA A 15 -36.16 11.19 -13.67
N GLU A 16 -37.24 10.49 -13.98
CA GLU A 16 -38.45 11.04 -14.57
C GLU A 16 -39.25 11.92 -13.60
N LYS A 17 -39.08 11.69 -12.28
CA LYS A 17 -39.74 12.44 -11.23
C LYS A 17 -38.73 13.13 -10.31
N ALA A 18 -39.07 14.37 -9.92
CA ALA A 18 -38.26 15.08 -8.95
C ALA A 18 -38.39 14.41 -7.56
N THR A 19 -37.28 14.31 -6.85
CA THR A 19 -37.17 13.80 -5.49
C THR A 19 -36.58 14.87 -4.57
N GLU A 20 -36.82 14.74 -3.28
CA GLU A 20 -36.33 15.68 -2.28
C GLU A 20 -34.80 15.66 -2.20
N TRP A 21 -34.18 16.83 -2.18
CA TRP A 21 -32.77 16.99 -1.86
C TRP A 21 -32.54 16.65 -0.40
N ARG A 22 -31.79 15.61 -0.15
CA ARG A 22 -31.43 15.16 1.20
C ARG A 22 -30.02 14.59 1.21
N PRO A 23 -29.26 14.76 2.30
CA PRO A 23 -27.98 14.10 2.44
C PRO A 23 -28.17 12.59 2.69
N TYR A 24 -27.31 11.78 2.13
CA TYR A 24 -27.20 10.34 2.44
C TYR A 24 -26.29 10.17 3.65
N LYS A 25 -26.84 9.59 4.73
CA LYS A 25 -26.12 9.34 5.96
C LYS A 25 -25.02 8.29 5.73
N ASP A 26 -23.87 8.48 6.37
CA ASP A 26 -22.73 7.57 6.32
C ASP A 26 -22.18 7.30 4.90
N ASN A 27 -22.57 8.11 3.95
CA ASN A 27 -22.23 7.94 2.53
C ASN A 27 -20.71 7.90 2.31
N ILE A 28 -19.96 8.91 2.78
CA ILE A 28 -18.50 8.96 2.69
C ILE A 28 -17.87 7.78 3.45
N LYS A 29 -18.37 7.46 4.63
CA LYS A 29 -17.87 6.35 5.45
C LYS A 29 -18.02 5.00 4.75
N GLY A 30 -19.05 4.82 3.93
CA GLY A 30 -19.29 3.60 3.16
C GLY A 30 -18.26 3.31 2.07
N LEU A 31 -17.40 4.29 1.71
CA LEU A 31 -16.29 4.09 0.80
C LEU A 31 -15.08 3.45 1.49
N PHE A 32 -14.98 3.53 2.81
CA PHE A 32 -13.85 3.04 3.59
C PHE A 32 -14.17 1.69 4.22
N GLN A 33 -13.12 0.89 4.40
CA GLN A 33 -13.16 -0.36 5.15
C GLN A 33 -12.33 -0.25 6.44
N THR A 34 -12.46 -1.23 7.32
CA THR A 34 -11.58 -1.34 8.48
C THR A 34 -10.21 -1.84 8.01
N GLY A 35 -9.18 -1.03 8.22
CA GLY A 35 -7.80 -1.44 7.97
C GLY A 35 -7.35 -2.50 8.98
N ASN A 36 -6.55 -3.46 8.51
CA ASN A 36 -6.01 -4.53 9.33
C ASN A 36 -4.52 -4.74 9.04
N THR A 37 -3.74 -5.01 10.08
CA THR A 37 -2.33 -5.35 9.93
C THR A 37 -2.02 -6.59 10.75
N GLN A 38 -1.47 -7.61 10.10
CA GLN A 38 -1.00 -8.83 10.74
C GLN A 38 0.51 -8.95 10.50
N THR A 39 1.24 -9.29 11.56
CA THR A 39 2.68 -9.53 11.47
C THR A 39 3.04 -10.78 12.26
N HIS A 40 3.70 -11.71 11.59
CA HIS A 40 4.19 -12.95 12.15
C HIS A 40 5.71 -13.01 12.01
N SER A 41 6.41 -13.28 13.09
CA SER A 41 7.87 -13.35 13.08
C SER A 41 8.34 -14.61 13.81
N VAL A 42 9.34 -15.26 13.24
CA VAL A 42 10.06 -16.36 13.88
C VAL A 42 11.54 -16.03 13.85
N ALA A 43 12.23 -16.24 14.97
CA ALA A 43 13.65 -16.02 15.09
C ALA A 43 14.31 -17.17 15.85
N ILE A 44 15.50 -17.55 15.38
CA ILE A 44 16.37 -18.55 16.02
C ILE A 44 17.66 -17.86 16.40
N THR A 45 18.14 -18.10 17.61
CA THR A 45 19.40 -17.54 18.10
C THR A 45 20.26 -18.68 18.65
N GLY A 46 21.50 -18.73 18.21
CA GLY A 46 22.53 -19.62 18.72
C GLY A 46 23.67 -18.79 19.31
N ASN A 47 24.13 -19.14 20.49
CA ASN A 47 25.21 -18.44 21.17
C ASN A 47 26.28 -19.43 21.68
N SER A 48 27.54 -19.01 21.65
CA SER A 48 28.65 -19.65 22.30
C SER A 48 29.51 -18.56 22.97
N ASP A 49 30.56 -18.95 23.70
CA ASP A 49 31.45 -18.00 24.39
C ASP A 49 32.10 -16.98 23.43
N ARG A 50 32.24 -17.33 22.14
CA ARG A 50 32.95 -16.53 21.15
C ARG A 50 32.17 -16.17 19.91
N SER A 51 30.92 -16.65 19.81
CA SER A 51 30.09 -16.40 18.62
C SER A 51 28.62 -16.30 18.98
N SER A 52 27.92 -15.51 18.22
CA SER A 52 26.45 -15.53 18.22
C SER A 52 25.93 -15.44 16.79
N ILE A 53 24.86 -16.14 16.52
CA ILE A 53 24.13 -16.06 15.27
C ILE A 53 22.64 -15.90 15.58
N ARG A 54 21.98 -15.05 14.82
CA ARG A 54 20.53 -14.88 14.85
C ARG A 54 20.01 -14.88 13.42
N ALA A 55 19.04 -15.72 13.14
CA ALA A 55 18.29 -15.71 11.90
C ALA A 55 16.82 -15.43 12.20
N SER A 56 16.14 -14.70 11.33
CA SER A 56 14.70 -14.43 11.48
C SER A 56 14.01 -14.35 10.14
N ILE A 57 12.74 -14.72 10.15
CA ILE A 57 11.79 -14.53 9.06
C ILE A 57 10.59 -13.77 9.61
N THR A 58 10.09 -12.81 8.84
CA THR A 58 8.92 -12.01 9.18
C THR A 58 8.00 -11.93 7.96
N TYR A 59 6.73 -12.24 8.16
CA TYR A 59 5.67 -12.00 7.20
C TYR A 59 4.75 -10.92 7.75
N SER A 60 4.39 -9.96 6.91
CA SER A 60 3.41 -8.91 7.25
C SER A 60 2.41 -8.77 6.11
N LYS A 61 1.12 -8.78 6.45
CA LYS A 61 0.03 -8.40 5.56
C LYS A 61 -0.68 -7.19 6.13
N ASN A 62 -0.89 -6.20 5.30
CA ASN A 62 -1.60 -4.98 5.65
C ASN A 62 -2.70 -4.72 4.62
N GLU A 63 -3.90 -4.53 5.09
CA GLU A 63 -5.05 -4.04 4.33
C GLU A 63 -5.32 -2.61 4.79
N TRP A 64 -5.34 -1.66 3.85
CA TRP A 64 -5.58 -0.26 4.18
C TRP A 64 -7.06 0.05 4.33
N ILE A 65 -7.36 1.26 4.77
CA ILE A 65 -8.74 1.74 4.94
C ILE A 65 -9.48 1.95 3.61
N LEU A 66 -8.77 2.11 2.49
CA LEU A 66 -9.36 2.11 1.16
C LEU A 66 -9.47 0.66 0.65
N PRO A 67 -10.62 0.24 0.12
CA PRO A 67 -10.74 -1.07 -0.50
C PRO A 67 -9.71 -1.29 -1.62
N ASN A 68 -9.43 -2.56 -1.92
CA ASN A 68 -8.48 -2.97 -2.95
C ASN A 68 -7.10 -2.30 -2.80
N SER A 69 -6.64 -2.12 -1.56
CA SER A 69 -5.34 -1.52 -1.30
C SER A 69 -4.68 -2.13 -0.06
N GLY A 70 -3.35 -2.17 -0.07
CA GLY A 70 -2.57 -2.77 0.99
C GLY A 70 -1.24 -3.29 0.49
N TYR A 71 -0.55 -4.06 1.31
CA TYR A 71 0.69 -4.70 0.91
C TYR A 71 0.91 -6.03 1.63
N GLU A 72 1.69 -6.89 0.99
CA GLU A 72 2.33 -8.04 1.61
C GLU A 72 3.84 -7.83 1.64
N ARG A 73 4.48 -8.25 2.73
CA ARG A 73 5.92 -8.13 2.93
C ARG A 73 6.47 -9.39 3.55
N ILE A 74 7.53 -9.91 2.94
CA ILE A 74 8.34 -10.99 3.50
C ILE A 74 9.73 -10.42 3.76
N GLY A 75 10.24 -10.59 4.97
CA GLY A 75 11.57 -10.22 5.36
C GLY A 75 12.33 -11.40 5.93
N ALA A 76 13.56 -11.60 5.50
CA ALA A 76 14.49 -12.55 6.09
C ALA A 76 15.75 -11.80 6.52
N SER A 77 16.30 -12.14 7.68
CA SER A 77 17.55 -11.54 8.14
C SER A 77 18.44 -12.55 8.86
N VAL A 78 19.73 -12.34 8.72
CA VAL A 78 20.75 -13.06 9.49
C VAL A 78 21.74 -12.07 10.03
N SER A 79 22.15 -12.25 11.28
CA SER A 79 23.24 -11.51 11.90
C SER A 79 24.16 -12.50 12.61
N ALA A 80 25.45 -12.32 12.45
CA ALA A 80 26.48 -13.12 13.09
C ALA A 80 27.54 -12.22 13.73
N HIS A 81 27.99 -12.61 14.89
CA HIS A 81 29.12 -12.01 15.60
C HIS A 81 30.10 -13.09 15.97
N GLN A 82 31.39 -12.85 15.71
CA GLN A 82 32.47 -13.80 15.99
C GLN A 82 33.65 -13.11 16.61
N GLN A 83 34.07 -13.58 17.76
CA GLN A 83 35.38 -13.29 18.39
C GLN A 83 36.43 -14.24 17.76
N VAL A 84 37.06 -13.83 16.67
CA VAL A 84 38.01 -14.66 15.89
C VAL A 84 39.29 -14.91 16.74
N SER A 85 39.74 -13.88 17.46
CA SER A 85 40.87 -13.99 18.38
C SER A 85 40.68 -13.04 19.55
N ARG A 86 41.62 -13.04 20.54
CA ARG A 86 41.57 -12.09 21.66
C ARG A 86 41.55 -10.62 21.22
N LYS A 87 42.05 -10.32 20.00
CA LYS A 87 42.17 -8.97 19.47
C LYS A 87 41.25 -8.69 18.26
N LEU A 88 40.68 -9.71 17.62
CA LEU A 88 39.89 -9.55 16.39
C LEU A 88 38.46 -9.98 16.63
N LYS A 89 37.54 -9.05 16.39
CA LYS A 89 36.08 -9.26 16.36
C LYS A 89 35.54 -8.99 14.96
N THR A 90 34.64 -9.83 14.51
CA THR A 90 33.95 -9.65 13.25
C THR A 90 32.44 -9.65 13.46
N GLN A 91 31.75 -8.90 12.65
CA GLN A 91 30.30 -8.85 12.63
C GLN A 91 29.81 -8.86 11.18
N PHE A 92 28.79 -9.65 10.93
CA PHE A 92 28.10 -9.73 9.64
C PHE A 92 26.60 -9.57 9.86
N LYS A 93 25.94 -8.82 8.99
CA LYS A 93 24.47 -8.71 8.92
C LYS A 93 24.05 -8.73 7.48
N ALA A 94 23.02 -9.51 7.16
CA ALA A 94 22.36 -9.49 5.88
C ALA A 94 20.85 -9.52 6.07
N SER A 95 20.13 -8.85 5.19
CA SER A 95 18.68 -8.89 5.16
C SER A 95 18.18 -8.84 3.73
N TYR A 96 17.10 -9.55 3.50
CA TYR A 96 16.32 -9.52 2.29
C TYR A 96 14.89 -9.10 2.64
N THR A 97 14.31 -8.24 1.82
CA THR A 97 12.90 -7.86 1.93
C THR A 97 12.27 -7.92 0.55
N TYR A 98 11.18 -8.65 0.46
CA TYR A 98 10.23 -8.61 -0.65
C TYR A 98 8.98 -7.87 -0.18
N ARG A 99 8.50 -6.93 -0.97
CA ARG A 99 7.24 -6.22 -0.76
C ARG A 99 6.43 -6.25 -2.05
N ASN A 100 5.20 -6.73 -1.94
CA ASN A 100 4.20 -6.69 -2.99
C ASN A 100 3.08 -5.73 -2.57
N VAL A 101 2.75 -4.79 -3.42
CA VAL A 101 1.60 -3.87 -3.28
C VAL A 101 0.72 -4.13 -4.50
N GLU A 102 -0.46 -4.67 -4.29
CA GLU A 102 -1.38 -5.00 -5.39
C GLU A 102 -1.96 -3.73 -6.02
N ASN A 103 -2.27 -2.75 -5.18
CA ASN A 103 -2.72 -1.44 -5.64
C ASN A 103 -2.28 -0.33 -4.69
N THR A 104 -1.87 0.81 -5.26
CA THR A 104 -1.59 2.05 -4.53
C THR A 104 -2.52 3.14 -5.05
N PRO A 105 -3.69 3.36 -4.42
CA PRO A 105 -4.60 4.41 -4.83
C PRO A 105 -3.93 5.79 -4.76
N SER A 106 -4.24 6.66 -5.72
CA SER A 106 -3.77 8.04 -5.66
C SER A 106 -4.44 8.79 -4.51
N LEU A 107 -3.62 9.45 -3.68
CA LEU A 107 -4.06 10.28 -2.56
C LEU A 107 -3.71 11.77 -2.76
N THR A 108 -3.23 12.13 -3.93
CA THR A 108 -2.81 13.49 -4.26
C THR A 108 -4.01 14.36 -4.68
N TYR A 109 -3.82 15.68 -4.70
CA TYR A 109 -4.85 16.62 -5.12
C TYR A 109 -4.96 16.65 -6.66
N ASN A 110 -5.62 15.65 -7.22
CA ASN A 110 -5.93 15.55 -8.66
C ASN A 110 -7.21 14.74 -8.88
N SER A 111 -7.81 14.86 -10.06
CA SER A 111 -9.09 14.22 -10.41
C SER A 111 -9.09 12.69 -10.30
N ASN A 112 -7.93 12.05 -10.36
CA ASN A 112 -7.77 10.59 -10.26
C ASN A 112 -7.55 10.12 -8.81
N SER A 113 -7.92 10.90 -7.81
CA SER A 113 -7.75 10.54 -6.41
C SER A 113 -9.07 10.49 -5.65
N ILE A 114 -9.17 9.55 -4.73
CA ILE A 114 -10.34 9.39 -3.86
C ILE A 114 -10.56 10.62 -2.95
N PRO A 115 -9.53 11.18 -2.27
CA PRO A 115 -9.72 12.41 -1.50
C PRO A 115 -10.25 13.57 -2.32
N TYR A 116 -9.80 13.74 -3.55
CA TYR A 116 -10.29 14.79 -4.44
C TYR A 116 -11.78 14.58 -4.78
N PHE A 117 -12.17 13.35 -5.12
CA PHE A 117 -13.57 13.01 -5.35
C PHE A 117 -14.44 13.36 -4.11
N LEU A 118 -14.00 12.97 -2.92
CA LEU A 118 -14.75 13.18 -1.67
C LEU A 118 -14.90 14.65 -1.29
N ILE A 119 -13.89 15.49 -1.60
CA ILE A 119 -13.95 16.94 -1.33
C ILE A 119 -15.05 17.62 -2.16
N PHE A 120 -15.23 17.19 -3.40
CA PHE A 120 -16.14 17.84 -4.34
C PHE A 120 -17.51 17.17 -4.45
N MET A 121 -17.67 15.94 -3.93
CA MET A 121 -18.95 15.24 -3.96
C MET A 121 -19.99 15.91 -3.08
N ASN A 122 -21.16 16.20 -3.63
CA ASN A 122 -22.29 16.71 -2.85
C ASN A 122 -22.92 15.59 -2.00
N PRO A 123 -23.41 15.88 -0.78
CA PRO A 123 -23.95 14.88 0.13
C PRO A 123 -25.27 14.23 -0.34
N ASN A 124 -25.92 14.78 -1.35
CA ASN A 124 -27.15 14.22 -1.95
C ASN A 124 -26.91 13.18 -3.03
N PHE A 125 -25.66 12.84 -3.36
CA PHE A 125 -25.32 11.74 -4.26
C PHE A 125 -25.03 10.48 -3.47
N ASP A 126 -25.82 9.42 -3.69
CA ASP A 126 -25.60 8.12 -3.05
C ASP A 126 -24.39 7.42 -3.71
N LEU A 127 -23.39 7.06 -2.92
CA LEU A 127 -22.24 6.30 -3.41
C LEU A 127 -22.62 4.94 -4.02
N ASN A 128 -23.77 4.37 -3.63
CA ASN A 128 -24.26 3.14 -4.25
C ASN A 128 -24.60 3.30 -5.72
N TRP A 129 -24.91 4.51 -6.18
CA TRP A 129 -25.16 4.78 -7.61
C TRP A 129 -23.91 4.58 -8.46
N PHE A 130 -22.72 4.69 -7.87
CA PHE A 130 -21.44 4.54 -8.55
C PHE A 130 -20.93 3.10 -8.59
N LYS A 131 -21.49 2.20 -7.77
CA LYS A 131 -21.01 0.81 -7.62
C LYS A 131 -21.01 -0.02 -8.89
N PRO A 132 -21.99 0.12 -9.81
CA PRO A 132 -21.92 -0.57 -11.10
C PRO A 132 -20.70 -0.19 -11.94
N MET A 133 -20.03 0.93 -11.63
CA MET A 133 -18.87 1.49 -12.32
C MET A 133 -19.15 1.92 -13.77
N TRP A 134 -19.74 1.06 -14.57
CA TRP A 134 -19.93 1.22 -16.00
C TRP A 134 -21.42 1.22 -16.37
N TYR A 135 -21.77 1.94 -17.43
CA TYR A 135 -23.10 1.80 -18.03
C TYR A 135 -23.27 0.41 -18.62
N LYS A 136 -24.48 -0.15 -18.51
CA LYS A 136 -24.80 -1.49 -19.00
C LYS A 136 -24.51 -1.62 -20.51
N GLY A 137 -23.69 -2.62 -20.87
CA GLY A 137 -23.25 -2.84 -22.25
C GLY A 137 -22.18 -1.86 -22.75
N GLN A 138 -21.62 -1.04 -21.85
CA GLN A 138 -20.53 -0.10 -22.13
C GLN A 138 -19.38 -0.26 -21.12
N GLU A 139 -19.17 -1.47 -20.63
CA GLU A 139 -18.11 -1.82 -19.70
C GLU A 139 -16.74 -1.48 -20.33
N ASN A 140 -15.89 -0.82 -19.55
CA ASN A 140 -14.58 -0.28 -19.97
C ASN A 140 -14.64 0.79 -21.09
N ILE A 141 -15.82 1.32 -21.40
CA ILE A 141 -16.02 2.36 -22.44
C ILE A 141 -16.56 3.63 -21.80
N LYS A 142 -17.56 3.51 -20.91
CA LYS A 142 -18.22 4.69 -20.33
C LYS A 142 -18.54 4.47 -18.85
N GLN A 143 -17.92 5.26 -18.00
CA GLN A 143 -18.14 5.23 -16.56
C GLN A 143 -19.48 5.85 -16.16
N ILE A 144 -20.12 5.31 -15.13
CA ILE A 144 -21.25 5.95 -14.47
C ILE A 144 -20.72 7.12 -13.64
N ARG A 145 -21.08 8.34 -14.03
CA ARG A 145 -20.66 9.59 -13.38
C ARG A 145 -21.86 10.49 -13.04
N PRO A 146 -22.69 10.10 -12.04
CA PRO A 146 -23.93 10.82 -11.71
C PRO A 146 -23.72 12.25 -11.24
N PHE A 147 -22.55 12.53 -10.66
CA PHE A 147 -22.22 13.81 -10.03
C PHE A 147 -21.55 14.79 -11.00
N SER A 148 -20.55 14.34 -11.75
CA SER A 148 -19.74 15.21 -12.59
C SER A 148 -19.11 14.43 -13.73
N SER A 149 -19.13 14.97 -14.94
CA SER A 149 -18.37 14.40 -16.07
C SER A 149 -16.86 14.54 -15.92
N TYR A 150 -16.40 15.43 -15.05
CA TYR A 150 -14.98 15.69 -14.82
C TYR A 150 -14.35 14.70 -13.83
N LEU A 151 -15.13 14.26 -12.82
CA LEU A 151 -14.62 13.36 -11.79
C LEU A 151 -14.88 11.90 -12.18
N PRO A 152 -13.83 11.06 -12.26
CA PRO A 152 -14.01 9.63 -12.48
C PRO A 152 -14.85 8.98 -11.37
N ASN A 153 -15.48 7.87 -11.71
CA ASN A 153 -16.18 7.05 -10.73
C ASN A 153 -15.21 6.55 -9.66
N PRO A 154 -15.51 6.76 -8.35
CA PRO A 154 -14.58 6.39 -7.28
C PRO A 154 -14.33 4.88 -7.18
N TYR A 155 -15.25 4.05 -7.58
CA TYR A 155 -15.05 2.60 -7.62
C TYR A 155 -14.17 2.17 -8.80
N VAL A 156 -14.23 2.86 -9.93
CA VAL A 156 -13.27 2.65 -11.03
C VAL A 156 -11.86 3.03 -10.56
N LEU A 157 -11.70 4.13 -9.81
CA LEU A 157 -10.40 4.52 -9.23
C LEU A 157 -9.88 3.51 -8.21
N LEU A 158 -10.75 2.79 -7.50
CA LEU A 158 -10.37 1.81 -6.50
C LEU A 158 -10.07 0.42 -7.08
N TYR A 159 -10.81 0.01 -8.11
CA TYR A 159 -10.80 -1.39 -8.55
C TYR A 159 -10.25 -1.59 -9.97
N GLU A 160 -10.22 -0.54 -10.81
CA GLU A 160 -9.81 -0.65 -12.21
C GLU A 160 -8.55 0.19 -12.52
N ALA A 161 -8.38 1.32 -11.82
CA ALA A 161 -7.22 2.19 -11.99
C ALA A 161 -6.11 1.78 -11.02
N GLU A 162 -5.48 0.64 -11.23
CA GLU A 162 -4.53 0.03 -10.32
C GLU A 162 -3.09 0.47 -10.56
N ASN A 163 -2.33 0.55 -9.48
CA ASN A 163 -0.90 0.86 -9.48
C ASN A 163 -0.13 -0.19 -8.66
N PRO A 164 0.04 -1.41 -9.21
CA PRO A 164 0.79 -2.45 -8.53
C PRO A 164 2.28 -2.14 -8.47
N SER A 165 2.93 -2.58 -7.40
CA SER A 165 4.37 -2.40 -7.21
C SER A 165 4.99 -3.61 -6.51
N ARG A 166 6.09 -4.12 -7.06
CA ARG A 166 6.89 -5.19 -6.49
C ARG A 166 8.30 -4.69 -6.23
N LYS A 167 8.79 -4.89 -5.01
CA LYS A 167 10.10 -4.41 -4.61
C LYS A 167 10.90 -5.50 -3.91
N HIS A 168 12.12 -5.72 -4.37
CA HIS A 168 13.13 -6.56 -3.76
C HIS A 168 14.25 -5.68 -3.21
N SER A 169 14.66 -5.91 -1.98
CA SER A 169 15.77 -5.20 -1.36
C SER A 169 16.67 -6.16 -0.63
N VAL A 170 17.96 -6.09 -0.93
CA VAL A 170 19.02 -6.84 -0.23
C VAL A 170 19.94 -5.82 0.43
N THR A 171 20.24 -6.02 1.69
CA THR A 171 21.24 -5.24 2.40
C THR A 171 22.20 -6.19 3.09
N ALA A 172 23.51 -5.99 2.90
CA ALA A 172 24.52 -6.75 3.61
C ALA A 172 25.58 -5.79 4.17
N THR A 173 26.01 -6.01 5.40
CA THR A 173 27.07 -5.24 6.05
C THR A 173 28.02 -6.18 6.77
N GLY A 174 29.32 -5.89 6.67
CA GLY A 174 30.38 -6.59 7.39
C GLY A 174 31.29 -5.59 8.10
N SER A 175 31.74 -5.93 9.28
CA SER A 175 32.75 -5.16 9.98
C SER A 175 33.76 -6.05 10.69
N ALA A 176 35.00 -5.57 10.76
CA ALA A 176 36.07 -6.18 11.54
C ALA A 176 36.67 -5.12 12.45
N THR A 177 36.83 -5.44 13.72
CA THR A 177 37.46 -4.58 14.71
C THR A 177 38.71 -5.28 15.26
N LEU A 178 39.85 -4.66 15.04
CA LEU A 178 41.15 -5.14 15.54
C LEU A 178 41.65 -4.25 16.68
N GLN A 179 41.86 -4.85 17.83
CA GLN A 179 42.52 -4.18 18.95
C GLN A 179 44.04 -4.14 18.72
N ILE A 180 44.56 -2.97 18.35
CA ILE A 180 45.98 -2.75 18.08
C ILE A 180 46.75 -2.67 19.40
N THR A 181 46.22 -1.87 20.32
CA THR A 181 46.78 -1.73 21.69
C THR A 181 45.62 -1.78 22.72
N ARG A 182 45.93 -1.71 23.99
CA ARG A 182 44.90 -1.63 25.05
C ARG A 182 44.03 -0.35 24.98
N LYS A 183 44.48 0.67 24.23
CA LYS A 183 43.83 1.97 24.14
C LYS A 183 43.45 2.34 22.71
N LEU A 184 43.72 1.47 21.71
CA LEU A 184 43.51 1.77 20.31
C LEU A 184 42.89 0.57 19.59
N ASP A 185 41.70 0.79 19.01
CA ASP A 185 41.02 -0.15 18.17
C ASP A 185 40.92 0.43 16.73
N LEU A 186 41.12 -0.42 15.76
CA LEU A 186 40.84 -0.12 14.31
C LEU A 186 39.61 -0.89 13.89
N MET A 187 38.60 -0.17 13.38
CA MET A 187 37.40 -0.77 12.80
C MET A 187 37.34 -0.49 11.30
N VAL A 188 37.12 -1.54 10.53
CA VAL A 188 36.78 -1.45 9.11
C VAL A 188 35.34 -1.97 8.94
N ARG A 189 34.51 -1.22 8.23
CA ARG A 189 33.13 -1.58 7.92
C ARG A 189 32.87 -1.37 6.45
N SER A 190 32.20 -2.33 5.82
CA SER A 190 31.71 -2.25 4.45
C SER A 190 30.24 -2.69 4.40
N GLY A 191 29.51 -2.17 3.42
CA GLY A 191 28.12 -2.54 3.22
C GLY A 191 27.70 -2.34 1.77
N VAL A 192 26.71 -3.14 1.37
CA VAL A 192 26.07 -3.06 0.07
C VAL A 192 24.54 -3.08 0.26
N GLN A 193 23.86 -2.25 -0.51
CA GLN A 193 22.40 -2.26 -0.62
C GLN A 193 22.03 -2.31 -2.09
N LEU A 194 21.21 -3.30 -2.44
CA LEU A 194 20.67 -3.48 -3.79
C LEU A 194 19.14 -3.42 -3.68
N THR A 195 18.53 -2.69 -4.60
CA THR A 195 17.08 -2.58 -4.68
C THR A 195 16.65 -2.70 -6.13
N ALA A 196 15.71 -3.61 -6.39
CA ALA A 196 15.02 -3.73 -7.66
C ALA A 196 13.53 -3.47 -7.42
N GLN A 197 12.93 -2.60 -8.20
CA GLN A 197 11.51 -2.28 -8.11
C GLN A 197 10.89 -2.29 -9.49
N GLN A 198 9.75 -2.97 -9.59
CA GLN A 198 8.86 -2.92 -10.75
C GLN A 198 7.59 -2.22 -10.31
N GLN A 199 7.14 -1.26 -11.10
CA GLN A 199 5.87 -0.55 -10.88
C GLN A 199 5.13 -0.52 -12.20
N GLU A 200 3.85 -0.81 -12.14
CA GLU A 200 2.94 -0.78 -13.28
C GLU A 200 1.82 0.21 -13.01
N GLN A 201 1.18 0.69 -14.04
CA GLN A 201 0.02 1.56 -13.92
C GLN A 201 -1.01 1.10 -14.94
N HIS A 202 -2.16 0.67 -14.43
CA HIS A 202 -3.32 0.30 -15.23
C HIS A 202 -4.33 1.44 -15.17
N ARG A 203 -4.84 1.84 -16.32
CA ARG A 203 -5.91 2.83 -16.43
C ARG A 203 -6.94 2.34 -17.42
N PRO A 204 -8.23 2.32 -17.04
CA PRO A 204 -9.29 2.03 -18.00
C PRO A 204 -9.38 3.14 -19.05
N TRP A 205 -9.92 2.80 -20.19
CA TRP A 205 -10.29 3.75 -21.23
C TRP A 205 -11.55 4.49 -20.76
N ASP A 206 -11.57 5.81 -20.73
CA ASP A 206 -12.70 6.75 -20.58
C ASP A 206 -12.19 8.11 -20.13
#